data_a8127c9e8b93dae847be717559ee896c
#
_entry.id   a8127c9e8b93dae847be717559ee896c
#
_cell.length_a   1.000
_cell.length_b   1.000
_cell.length_c   1.000
_cell.angle_alpha   90.00
_cell.angle_beta   90.00
_cell.angle_gamma   90.00
#
_symmetry.space_group_name_H-M   'P 1'
#
loop_
_entity.id
_entity.type
_entity.pdbx_description
1 polymer ?
#
loop_
_entity_poly.entity_id
_entity_poly.type
_entity_poly.pdbx_seq_one_letter_code
_entity_poly.pdbx_strand_id
1 'polypeptide(L)'
;MSRVNRVLWAAVISFAALAPMPASAASPTPSPGLSAVLAAPPAGFTELTSSPFHGQFTAHEYAANADTGKQSNVESTLAHDGFVDGFGKTWVHQATQHVLIEDVIAFTGGKGARDWLTQAEAGDKKQAIYKHANTMSGIDPYFGEHVADDATKTYGDLFAFVKGNDVFALFVISSKDDALPQVTAQTRIQYDAAPPETIPSSQWPENTGAGGHGLAYSVGYFLPPVLIVAVIVLFFARAMRRRSVATPAMAVPGMTPGGVQLSPDGNYWWDGQAWRDAAQEVPPGAQRSSDGAFWWDGRTWRPAPQVPQPPTS
;
A
#
# COMPACT_ATOMS: atom_id res chain seq x y z
N MET A 1 -29.77 35.46 -80.00
CA MET A 1 -30.69 34.40 -79.56
C MET A 1 -29.93 33.50 -78.57
N SER A 2 -30.11 33.77 -77.32
CA SER A 2 -29.36 33.08 -76.24
C SER A 2 -30.37 32.32 -75.38
N ARG A 3 -30.19 31.00 -75.28
CA ARG A 3 -31.00 30.15 -74.39
C ARG A 3 -30.26 30.00 -73.04
N VAL A 4 -30.88 30.53 -72.01
CA VAL A 4 -30.42 30.40 -70.61
C VAL A 4 -30.93 29.06 -70.09
N ASN A 5 -30.02 28.13 -69.81
CA ASN A 5 -30.30 26.87 -69.07
C ASN A 5 -30.27 27.13 -67.56
N ARG A 6 -31.42 27.01 -66.90
CA ARG A 6 -31.54 26.96 -65.43
C ARG A 6 -31.29 25.54 -64.98
N VAL A 7 -30.19 25.35 -64.30
CA VAL A 7 -29.88 24.10 -63.52
C VAL A 7 -30.48 24.25 -62.13
N LEU A 8 -31.48 23.44 -61.80
CA LEU A 8 -32.05 23.30 -60.46
C LEU A 8 -31.15 22.36 -59.67
N TRP A 9 -30.50 22.88 -58.62
CA TRP A 9 -29.84 22.08 -57.61
C TRP A 9 -30.87 21.63 -56.55
N ALA A 10 -31.20 20.33 -56.52
CA ALA A 10 -31.97 19.74 -55.48
C ALA A 10 -31.00 19.42 -54.29
N ALA A 11 -31.10 20.16 -53.20
CA ALA A 11 -30.38 19.87 -51.96
C ALA A 11 -31.05 18.68 -51.28
N VAL A 12 -30.39 17.53 -51.34
CA VAL A 12 -30.76 16.35 -50.53
C VAL A 12 -30.23 16.58 -49.10
N ILE A 13 -31.11 16.96 -48.20
CA ILE A 13 -30.81 17.00 -46.77
C ILE A 13 -30.89 15.57 -46.26
N SER A 14 -29.71 14.92 -46.13
CA SER A 14 -29.60 13.63 -45.42
C SER A 14 -29.74 13.86 -43.92
N PHE A 15 -30.88 13.52 -43.35
CA PHE A 15 -31.04 13.35 -41.91
C PHE A 15 -30.22 12.12 -41.49
N ALA A 16 -29.01 12.34 -40.98
CA ALA A 16 -28.29 11.33 -40.22
C ALA A 16 -29.03 11.17 -38.90
N ALA A 17 -29.77 10.06 -38.74
CA ALA A 17 -30.32 9.66 -37.47
C ALA A 17 -29.15 9.42 -36.51
N LEU A 18 -28.95 10.33 -35.55
CA LEU A 18 -28.08 10.08 -34.40
C LEU A 18 -28.71 8.93 -33.62
N ALA A 19 -28.19 7.70 -33.81
CA ALA A 19 -28.47 6.60 -32.92
C ALA A 19 -28.01 7.03 -31.52
N PRO A 20 -28.82 6.83 -30.46
CA PRO A 20 -28.37 7.09 -29.12
C PRO A 20 -27.15 6.23 -28.85
N MET A 21 -26.01 6.84 -28.54
CA MET A 21 -24.85 6.13 -28.04
C MET A 21 -25.30 5.41 -26.74
N PRO A 22 -25.00 4.11 -26.60
CA PRO A 22 -25.29 3.44 -25.35
C PRO A 22 -24.56 4.21 -24.24
N ALA A 23 -25.31 4.68 -23.25
CA ALA A 23 -24.72 5.26 -22.05
C ALA A 23 -23.75 4.24 -21.48
N SER A 24 -22.46 4.61 -21.34
CA SER A 24 -21.49 3.78 -20.68
C SER A 24 -22.04 3.52 -19.27
N ALA A 25 -22.34 2.26 -18.95
CA ALA A 25 -22.80 1.92 -17.61
C ALA A 25 -21.70 2.36 -16.62
N ALA A 26 -22.09 3.09 -15.58
CA ALA A 26 -21.15 3.44 -14.52
C ALA A 26 -20.59 2.14 -13.92
N SER A 27 -19.28 2.12 -13.64
CA SER A 27 -18.69 0.97 -12.93
C SER A 27 -19.41 0.76 -11.61
N PRO A 28 -19.70 -0.50 -11.22
CA PRO A 28 -20.35 -0.78 -9.95
C PRO A 28 -19.45 -0.29 -8.79
N THR A 29 -20.07 0.11 -7.70
CA THR A 29 -19.35 0.56 -6.50
C THR A 29 -19.43 -0.54 -5.43
N PRO A 30 -18.29 -0.97 -4.85
CA PRO A 30 -18.27 -1.95 -3.77
C PRO A 30 -19.09 -1.52 -2.55
N SER A 31 -19.91 -2.41 -2.01
CA SER A 31 -20.69 -2.21 -0.80
C SER A 31 -20.76 -3.51 0.03
N PRO A 32 -20.19 -3.54 1.26
CA PRO A 32 -19.51 -2.43 1.92
C PRO A 32 -18.27 -1.94 1.18
N GLY A 33 -17.85 -0.69 1.47
CA GLY A 33 -16.60 -0.14 0.91
C GLY A 33 -15.37 -0.95 1.34
N LEU A 34 -14.35 -1.04 0.49
CA LEU A 34 -13.21 -1.95 0.67
C LEU A 34 -12.42 -1.70 1.96
N SER A 35 -12.38 -0.47 2.45
CA SER A 35 -11.73 -0.17 3.75
C SER A 35 -12.38 -0.85 4.95
N ALA A 36 -13.64 -1.23 4.82
CA ALA A 36 -14.42 -1.86 5.89
C ALA A 36 -14.39 -3.40 5.86
N VAL A 37 -13.83 -4.00 4.80
CA VAL A 37 -13.79 -5.46 4.65
C VAL A 37 -12.46 -6.07 5.06
N LEU A 38 -11.42 -5.27 5.31
CA LEU A 38 -10.16 -5.76 5.86
C LEU A 38 -10.30 -6.01 7.35
N ALA A 39 -9.81 -7.16 7.79
CA ALA A 39 -9.80 -7.55 9.19
C ALA A 39 -8.83 -6.67 10.01
N ALA A 40 -9.04 -6.63 11.32
CA ALA A 40 -8.08 -5.97 12.21
C ALA A 40 -6.77 -6.77 12.26
N PRO A 41 -5.60 -6.10 12.31
CA PRO A 41 -4.31 -6.76 12.44
C PRO A 41 -4.20 -7.46 13.80
N PRO A 42 -3.30 -8.44 13.95
CA PRO A 42 -3.02 -9.04 15.25
C PRO A 42 -2.52 -8.01 16.27
N ALA A 43 -2.66 -8.34 17.56
CA ALA A 43 -2.21 -7.46 18.64
C ALA A 43 -0.70 -7.13 18.51
N GLY A 44 -0.33 -5.90 18.83
CA GLY A 44 1.06 -5.42 18.78
C GLY A 44 1.50 -4.85 17.43
N PHE A 45 0.68 -4.95 16.40
CA PHE A 45 0.93 -4.31 15.12
C PHE A 45 0.50 -2.84 15.14
N THR A 46 1.32 -1.99 14.52
CA THR A 46 1.06 -0.55 14.35
C THR A 46 0.99 -0.23 12.86
N GLU A 47 -0.03 0.51 12.45
CA GLU A 47 -0.25 0.86 11.05
C GLU A 47 0.89 1.75 10.50
N LEU A 48 1.35 1.43 9.29
CA LEU A 48 2.40 2.15 8.57
C LEU A 48 1.77 2.94 7.41
N THR A 49 1.39 4.18 7.69
CA THR A 49 0.69 5.06 6.73
C THR A 49 1.56 5.56 5.57
N SER A 50 2.87 5.40 5.63
CA SER A 50 3.82 5.75 4.56
C SER A 50 4.09 4.61 3.58
N SER A 51 3.40 3.47 3.72
CA SER A 51 3.51 2.34 2.79
C SER A 51 2.85 2.67 1.45
N PRO A 52 3.36 2.19 0.30
CA PRO A 52 2.67 2.24 -0.97
C PRO A 52 1.35 1.44 -1.00
N PHE A 53 1.16 0.53 -0.04
CA PHE A 53 -0.08 -0.23 0.18
C PHE A 53 -0.83 0.31 1.40
N HIS A 54 -1.15 1.60 1.36
CA HIS A 54 -1.95 2.24 2.39
C HIS A 54 -3.03 3.12 1.74
N GLY A 55 -4.28 2.75 1.96
CA GLY A 55 -5.44 3.46 1.42
C GLY A 55 -5.98 2.86 0.13
N GLN A 56 -6.86 3.61 -0.52
CA GLN A 56 -7.44 3.24 -1.80
C GLN A 56 -6.39 3.35 -2.92
N PHE A 57 -6.46 2.46 -3.90
CA PHE A 57 -5.59 2.47 -5.07
C PHE A 57 -6.34 2.10 -6.35
N THR A 58 -5.88 2.65 -7.44
CA THR A 58 -6.31 2.34 -8.81
C THR A 58 -5.49 1.19 -9.41
N ALA A 59 -5.94 0.63 -10.53
CA ALA A 59 -5.16 -0.38 -11.27
C ALA A 59 -3.77 0.14 -11.66
N HIS A 60 -3.66 1.43 -12.02
CA HIS A 60 -2.39 2.07 -12.35
C HIS A 60 -1.45 2.15 -11.14
N GLU A 61 -1.94 2.59 -9.98
CA GLU A 61 -1.14 2.68 -8.74
C GLU A 61 -0.71 1.31 -8.25
N TYR A 62 -1.58 0.30 -8.35
CA TYR A 62 -1.20 -1.08 -8.06
C TYR A 62 -0.10 -1.56 -9.00
N ALA A 63 -0.27 -1.37 -10.30
CA ALA A 63 0.69 -1.75 -11.33
C ALA A 63 2.03 -1.01 -11.21
N ALA A 64 2.05 0.21 -10.67
CA ALA A 64 3.28 0.97 -10.43
C ALA A 64 4.25 0.25 -9.47
N ASN A 65 3.73 -0.67 -8.66
CA ASN A 65 4.53 -1.51 -7.78
C ASN A 65 5.07 -2.78 -8.47
N ALA A 66 4.73 -3.04 -9.72
CA ALA A 66 5.28 -4.15 -10.50
C ALA A 66 6.71 -3.85 -11.00
N ASP A 67 7.47 -4.89 -11.36
CA ASP A 67 8.82 -4.76 -11.91
C ASP A 67 8.87 -3.79 -13.09
N THR A 68 10.02 -3.14 -13.22
CA THR A 68 10.28 -2.24 -14.35
C THR A 68 10.04 -2.95 -15.69
N GLY A 69 9.18 -2.36 -16.51
CA GLY A 69 8.76 -2.89 -17.80
C GLY A 69 7.58 -3.87 -17.77
N LYS A 70 7.03 -4.19 -16.59
CA LYS A 70 5.84 -5.06 -16.44
C LYS A 70 4.58 -4.29 -16.04
N GLN A 71 4.70 -3.02 -15.65
CA GLN A 71 3.59 -2.20 -15.14
C GLN A 71 2.40 -2.17 -16.11
N SER A 72 2.65 -1.91 -17.40
CA SER A 72 1.59 -1.85 -18.41
C SER A 72 0.85 -3.19 -18.58
N ASN A 73 1.56 -4.32 -18.40
CA ASN A 73 0.93 -5.64 -18.48
C ASN A 73 0.03 -5.87 -17.27
N VAL A 74 0.49 -5.55 -16.05
CA VAL A 74 -0.31 -5.67 -14.82
C VAL A 74 -1.55 -4.81 -14.92
N GLU A 75 -1.41 -3.54 -15.30
CA GLU A 75 -2.53 -2.60 -15.44
C GLU A 75 -3.54 -3.08 -16.48
N SER A 76 -3.07 -3.52 -17.66
CA SER A 76 -3.95 -4.02 -18.72
C SER A 76 -4.67 -5.30 -18.34
N THR A 77 -4.06 -6.16 -17.54
CA THR A 77 -4.75 -7.36 -17.06
C THR A 77 -5.78 -7.06 -15.99
N LEU A 78 -5.46 -6.20 -15.03
CA LEU A 78 -6.46 -5.74 -14.07
C LEU A 78 -7.67 -5.16 -14.78
N ALA A 79 -7.44 -4.32 -15.80
CA ALA A 79 -8.52 -3.74 -16.62
C ALA A 79 -9.30 -4.82 -17.38
N HIS A 80 -8.61 -5.81 -17.98
CA HIS A 80 -9.23 -6.92 -18.71
C HIS A 80 -10.10 -7.78 -17.80
N ASP A 81 -9.63 -8.07 -16.60
CA ASP A 81 -10.34 -8.89 -15.61
C ASP A 81 -11.44 -8.11 -14.89
N GLY A 82 -11.59 -6.83 -15.20
CA GLY A 82 -12.67 -5.99 -14.71
C GLY A 82 -12.40 -5.39 -13.33
N PHE A 83 -11.17 -4.94 -13.08
CA PHE A 83 -10.84 -4.17 -11.87
C PHE A 83 -11.81 -3.01 -11.66
N VAL A 84 -12.31 -2.88 -10.44
CA VAL A 84 -13.22 -1.80 -10.02
C VAL A 84 -12.53 -0.87 -9.05
N ASP A 85 -11.95 -1.40 -8.00
CA ASP A 85 -11.35 -0.63 -6.91
C ASP A 85 -10.38 -1.51 -6.11
N GLY A 86 -9.45 -0.90 -5.40
CA GLY A 86 -8.53 -1.59 -4.51
C GLY A 86 -8.30 -0.81 -3.21
N PHE A 87 -8.04 -1.52 -2.13
CA PHE A 87 -7.70 -0.92 -0.84
C PHE A 87 -6.68 -1.78 -0.09
N GLY A 88 -5.67 -1.13 0.48
CA GLY A 88 -4.61 -1.83 1.21
C GLY A 88 -4.26 -1.18 2.53
N LYS A 89 -3.68 -1.98 3.41
CA LYS A 89 -3.09 -1.56 4.68
C LYS A 89 -1.80 -2.28 4.94
N THR A 90 -0.89 -1.59 5.59
CA THR A 90 0.39 -2.16 6.03
C THR A 90 0.58 -1.90 7.51
N TRP A 91 1.03 -2.91 8.24
CA TRP A 91 1.33 -2.80 9.66
C TRP A 91 2.70 -3.37 9.98
N VAL A 92 3.28 -2.91 11.07
CA VAL A 92 4.59 -3.33 11.55
C VAL A 92 4.49 -3.78 13.00
N HIS A 93 5.04 -4.96 13.30
CA HIS A 93 5.27 -5.42 14.66
C HIS A 93 6.74 -5.22 15.02
N GLN A 94 7.04 -4.19 15.82
CA GLN A 94 8.41 -3.75 16.11
C GLN A 94 9.25 -4.82 16.84
N ALA A 95 8.65 -5.59 17.75
CA ALA A 95 9.40 -6.56 18.54
C ALA A 95 9.86 -7.78 17.75
N THR A 96 9.04 -8.26 16.81
CA THR A 96 9.39 -9.40 15.93
C THR A 96 9.99 -8.95 14.60
N GLN A 97 9.87 -7.67 14.26
CA GLN A 97 10.26 -7.10 12.97
C GLN A 97 9.44 -7.69 11.79
N HIS A 98 8.20 -8.09 12.06
CA HIS A 98 7.27 -8.51 11.03
C HIS A 98 6.57 -7.30 10.39
N VAL A 99 6.38 -7.38 9.08
CA VAL A 99 5.53 -6.47 8.31
C VAL A 99 4.37 -7.28 7.79
N LEU A 100 3.15 -6.87 8.10
CA LEU A 100 1.93 -7.43 7.55
C LEU A 100 1.38 -6.44 6.51
N ILE A 101 1.11 -6.93 5.31
CA ILE A 101 0.42 -6.21 4.25
C ILE A 101 -0.86 -6.98 3.97
N GLU A 102 -1.97 -6.27 3.97
CA GLU A 102 -3.26 -6.81 3.53
C GLU A 102 -3.83 -5.89 2.46
N ASP A 103 -4.28 -6.47 1.37
CA ASP A 103 -5.02 -5.77 0.35
C ASP A 103 -6.25 -6.54 -0.11
N VAL A 104 -7.18 -5.79 -0.69
CA VAL A 104 -8.37 -6.30 -1.35
C VAL A 104 -8.54 -5.60 -2.67
N ILE A 105 -8.82 -6.37 -3.71
CA ILE A 105 -9.15 -5.87 -5.05
C ILE A 105 -10.56 -6.36 -5.41
N ALA A 106 -11.46 -5.43 -5.69
CA ALA A 106 -12.80 -5.74 -6.19
C ALA A 106 -12.81 -5.76 -7.72
N PHE A 107 -13.43 -6.78 -8.27
CA PHE A 107 -13.65 -6.95 -9.70
C PHE A 107 -15.15 -6.81 -10.02
N THR A 108 -15.49 -6.56 -11.27
CA THR A 108 -16.89 -6.46 -11.73
C THR A 108 -17.67 -7.76 -11.53
N GLY A 109 -16.98 -8.90 -11.37
CA GLY A 109 -17.59 -10.21 -11.14
C GLY A 109 -16.61 -11.25 -10.64
N GLY A 110 -17.14 -12.39 -10.18
CA GLY A 110 -16.35 -13.46 -9.61
C GLY A 110 -15.43 -14.16 -10.62
N LYS A 111 -15.77 -14.11 -11.93
CA LYS A 111 -14.89 -14.66 -12.97
C LYS A 111 -13.59 -13.85 -13.03
N GLY A 112 -13.66 -12.53 -13.09
CA GLY A 112 -12.48 -11.66 -13.13
C GLY A 112 -11.58 -11.86 -11.91
N ALA A 113 -12.17 -11.94 -10.71
CA ALA A 113 -11.44 -12.23 -9.48
C ALA A 113 -10.65 -13.55 -9.56
N ARG A 114 -11.27 -14.63 -10.05
CA ARG A 114 -10.59 -15.93 -10.20
C ARG A 114 -9.53 -15.92 -11.30
N ASP A 115 -9.78 -15.25 -12.42
CA ASP A 115 -8.83 -15.12 -13.51
C ASP A 115 -7.57 -14.38 -13.02
N TRP A 116 -7.76 -13.27 -12.30
CA TRP A 116 -6.67 -12.53 -11.66
C TRP A 116 -5.88 -13.39 -10.68
N LEU A 117 -6.54 -14.10 -9.75
CA LEU A 117 -5.88 -14.96 -8.78
C LEU A 117 -4.99 -16.01 -9.47
N THR A 118 -5.52 -16.65 -10.52
CA THR A 118 -4.80 -17.68 -11.29
C THR A 118 -3.58 -17.11 -12.01
N GLN A 119 -3.71 -15.92 -12.57
CA GLN A 119 -2.63 -15.24 -13.29
C GLN A 119 -1.55 -14.75 -12.31
N ALA A 120 -1.95 -14.21 -11.15
CA ALA A 120 -1.03 -13.79 -10.09
C ALA A 120 -0.17 -14.98 -9.64
N GLU A 121 -0.78 -16.10 -9.26
CA GLU A 121 -0.06 -17.32 -8.89
C GLU A 121 0.93 -17.78 -9.97
N ALA A 122 0.50 -17.82 -11.24
CA ALA A 122 1.34 -18.22 -12.35
C ALA A 122 2.52 -17.26 -12.60
N GLY A 123 2.35 -16.01 -12.25
CA GLY A 123 3.38 -14.98 -12.31
C GLY A 123 4.41 -15.11 -11.19
N ASP A 124 3.92 -15.26 -9.96
CA ASP A 124 4.74 -15.32 -8.76
C ASP A 124 5.65 -16.55 -8.76
N LYS A 125 5.15 -17.70 -9.21
CA LYS A 125 5.95 -18.93 -9.39
C LYS A 125 7.15 -18.79 -10.34
N LYS A 126 7.20 -17.74 -11.16
CA LYS A 126 8.33 -17.47 -12.07
C LYS A 126 9.36 -16.53 -11.46
N GLN A 127 9.12 -16.03 -10.25
CA GLN A 127 10.04 -15.12 -9.58
C GLN A 127 11.26 -15.85 -9.04
N ALA A 128 12.43 -15.19 -9.12
CA ALA A 128 13.68 -15.75 -8.60
C ALA A 128 13.63 -16.00 -7.08
N ILE A 129 12.81 -15.26 -6.36
CA ILE A 129 12.65 -15.38 -4.91
C ILE A 129 11.60 -16.40 -4.50
N TYR A 130 10.75 -16.88 -5.41
CA TYR A 130 9.80 -17.97 -5.11
C TYR A 130 10.55 -19.24 -4.72
N LYS A 131 10.15 -19.88 -3.63
CA LYS A 131 10.75 -21.11 -3.11
C LYS A 131 9.78 -22.29 -3.23
N HIS A 132 8.59 -22.17 -2.69
CA HIS A 132 7.58 -23.23 -2.72
C HIS A 132 6.17 -22.68 -2.46
N ALA A 133 5.16 -23.50 -2.79
CA ALA A 133 3.78 -23.21 -2.43
C ALA A 133 3.53 -23.49 -0.94
N ASN A 134 2.74 -22.62 -0.31
CA ASN A 134 2.14 -22.85 1.00
C ASN A 134 0.72 -23.42 0.84
N THR A 135 0.29 -24.25 1.78
CA THR A 135 -1.03 -24.89 1.73
C THR A 135 -1.91 -24.46 2.90
N MET A 136 -3.19 -24.30 2.61
CA MET A 136 -4.23 -24.00 3.61
C MET A 136 -5.48 -24.83 3.32
N SER A 137 -6.12 -25.37 4.35
CA SER A 137 -7.39 -26.11 4.22
C SER A 137 -8.60 -25.19 4.47
N GLY A 138 -9.73 -25.47 3.83
CA GLY A 138 -11.01 -24.82 4.12
C GLY A 138 -11.20 -23.44 3.46
N ILE A 139 -10.29 -23.01 2.59
CA ILE A 139 -10.40 -21.83 1.73
C ILE A 139 -10.19 -22.30 0.29
N ASP A 140 -11.08 -21.90 -0.62
CA ASP A 140 -11.04 -22.26 -2.05
C ASP A 140 -11.88 -21.26 -2.86
N PRO A 141 -11.37 -20.68 -3.97
CA PRO A 141 -10.01 -20.83 -4.48
C PRO A 141 -9.01 -19.93 -3.72
N TYR A 142 -7.79 -20.42 -3.60
CA TYR A 142 -6.66 -19.66 -3.03
C TYR A 142 -5.34 -20.10 -3.66
N PHE A 143 -4.30 -19.30 -3.49
CA PHE A 143 -2.92 -19.78 -3.55
C PHE A 143 -2.13 -19.28 -2.34
N GLY A 144 -1.05 -19.99 -2.02
CA GLY A 144 -0.11 -19.57 -1.01
C GLY A 144 1.32 -19.82 -1.47
N GLU A 145 2.24 -18.98 -1.04
CA GLU A 145 3.64 -19.10 -1.42
C GLU A 145 4.58 -18.68 -0.29
N HIS A 146 5.76 -19.27 -0.32
CA HIS A 146 6.93 -18.85 0.42
C HIS A 146 7.95 -18.24 -0.52
N VAL A 147 8.44 -17.07 -0.17
CA VAL A 147 9.49 -16.36 -0.92
C VAL A 147 10.67 -16.05 0.00
N ALA A 148 11.88 -16.10 -0.57
CA ALA A 148 13.09 -15.75 0.16
C ALA A 148 14.13 -15.09 -0.76
N ASP A 149 14.67 -13.99 -0.28
CA ASP A 149 15.86 -13.33 -0.85
C ASP A 149 17.05 -13.54 0.11
N ASP A 150 17.90 -14.48 -0.23
CA ASP A 150 19.06 -14.84 0.59
C ASP A 150 20.11 -13.72 0.63
N ALA A 151 20.15 -12.83 -0.36
CA ALA A 151 21.10 -11.72 -0.39
C ALA A 151 20.76 -10.65 0.64
N THR A 152 19.46 -10.37 0.81
CA THR A 152 18.95 -9.38 1.76
C THR A 152 18.52 -9.98 3.10
N LYS A 153 18.51 -11.31 3.23
CA LYS A 153 17.96 -12.04 4.39
C LYS A 153 16.52 -11.66 4.66
N THR A 154 15.72 -11.69 3.60
CA THR A 154 14.30 -11.36 3.67
C THR A 154 13.49 -12.58 3.29
N TYR A 155 12.55 -12.93 4.15
CA TYR A 155 11.65 -14.06 4.00
C TYR A 155 10.22 -13.55 4.04
N GLY A 156 9.34 -14.21 3.31
CA GLY A 156 7.94 -13.83 3.31
C GLY A 156 7.03 -14.99 2.98
N ASP A 157 5.86 -14.99 3.58
CA ASP A 157 4.80 -15.94 3.30
C ASP A 157 3.53 -15.17 2.92
N LEU A 158 2.89 -15.60 1.85
CA LEU A 158 1.69 -15.00 1.29
C LEU A 158 0.59 -16.04 1.19
N PHE A 159 -0.64 -15.60 1.41
CA PHE A 159 -1.86 -16.25 0.94
C PHE A 159 -2.75 -15.24 0.22
N ALA A 160 -3.26 -15.63 -0.93
CA ALA A 160 -4.30 -14.89 -1.62
C ALA A 160 -5.50 -15.80 -1.90
N PHE A 161 -6.72 -15.27 -1.78
CA PHE A 161 -7.95 -16.01 -1.98
C PHE A 161 -9.05 -15.15 -2.61
N VAL A 162 -10.02 -15.81 -3.23
CA VAL A 162 -11.22 -15.16 -3.76
C VAL A 162 -12.39 -15.39 -2.82
N LYS A 163 -13.16 -14.33 -2.57
CA LYS A 163 -14.47 -14.41 -1.94
C LYS A 163 -15.46 -13.53 -2.72
N GLY A 164 -16.39 -14.17 -3.42
CA GLY A 164 -17.28 -13.47 -4.34
C GLY A 164 -16.56 -12.87 -5.53
N ASN A 165 -16.62 -11.56 -5.65
CA ASN A 165 -15.94 -10.75 -6.68
C ASN A 165 -14.64 -10.13 -6.18
N ASP A 166 -14.21 -10.44 -4.98
CA ASP A 166 -13.07 -9.81 -4.33
C ASP A 166 -11.89 -10.78 -4.21
N VAL A 167 -10.69 -10.29 -4.48
CA VAL A 167 -9.43 -10.98 -4.19
C VAL A 167 -8.82 -10.33 -2.97
N PHE A 168 -8.53 -11.12 -1.95
CA PHE A 168 -7.79 -10.70 -0.75
C PHE A 168 -6.38 -11.27 -0.81
N ALA A 169 -5.37 -10.47 -0.52
CA ALA A 169 -4.00 -10.92 -0.37
C ALA A 169 -3.43 -10.49 0.99
N LEU A 170 -2.77 -11.43 1.66
CA LEU A 170 -2.13 -11.22 2.95
C LEU A 170 -0.69 -11.69 2.86
N PHE A 171 0.23 -10.81 3.17
CA PHE A 171 1.65 -11.06 3.09
C PHE A 171 2.33 -10.66 4.39
N VAL A 172 3.05 -11.60 5.00
CA VAL A 172 3.91 -11.31 6.16
C VAL A 172 5.36 -11.43 5.74
N ILE A 173 6.12 -10.38 5.98
CA ILE A 173 7.55 -10.29 5.69
C ILE A 173 8.32 -10.23 6.99
N SER A 174 9.46 -10.95 7.05
CA SER A 174 10.35 -11.03 8.20
C SER A 174 11.82 -11.06 7.77
N SER A 175 12.71 -10.69 8.69
CA SER A 175 14.16 -10.94 8.56
C SER A 175 14.56 -12.36 8.99
N LYS A 176 13.59 -13.17 9.42
CA LYS A 176 13.72 -14.57 9.83
C LYS A 176 12.68 -15.39 9.06
N ASP A 177 12.96 -16.64 8.84
CA ASP A 177 12.01 -17.58 8.22
C ASP A 177 10.98 -18.07 9.27
N ASP A 178 10.08 -17.16 9.69
CA ASP A 178 9.13 -17.41 10.80
C ASP A 178 7.72 -16.81 10.55
N ALA A 179 7.41 -16.36 9.32
CA ALA A 179 6.20 -15.62 8.98
C ALA A 179 4.95 -16.51 8.78
N LEU A 180 5.13 -17.78 8.34
CA LEU A 180 4.03 -18.66 7.94
C LEU A 180 2.93 -18.86 8.99
N PRO A 181 3.21 -19.09 10.27
CA PRO A 181 2.14 -19.28 11.27
C PRO A 181 1.26 -18.04 11.40
N GLN A 182 1.86 -16.85 11.30
CA GLN A 182 1.17 -15.59 11.47
C GLN A 182 0.27 -15.26 10.27
N VAL A 183 0.80 -15.36 9.05
CA VAL A 183 -0.02 -15.11 7.85
C VAL A 183 -1.14 -16.13 7.73
N THR A 184 -0.88 -17.42 8.08
CA THR A 184 -1.91 -18.46 8.10
C THR A 184 -3.07 -18.11 9.04
N ALA A 185 -2.76 -17.67 10.26
CA ALA A 185 -3.78 -17.28 11.23
C ALA A 185 -4.58 -16.06 10.76
N GLN A 186 -3.88 -15.03 10.26
CA GLN A 186 -4.51 -13.80 9.81
C GLN A 186 -5.38 -14.02 8.56
N THR A 187 -4.94 -14.89 7.64
CA THR A 187 -5.74 -15.24 6.44
C THR A 187 -7.06 -15.89 6.82
N ARG A 188 -7.10 -16.75 7.85
CA ARG A 188 -8.36 -17.33 8.34
C ARG A 188 -9.28 -16.25 8.92
N ILE A 189 -8.72 -15.36 9.75
CA ILE A 189 -9.47 -14.24 10.34
C ILE A 189 -10.06 -13.37 9.21
N GLN A 190 -9.25 -13.05 8.20
CA GLN A 190 -9.70 -12.26 7.05
C GLN A 190 -10.79 -12.98 6.24
N TYR A 191 -10.61 -14.28 5.99
CA TYR A 191 -11.59 -15.06 5.24
C TYR A 191 -12.95 -15.11 5.96
N ASP A 192 -12.94 -15.30 7.28
CA ASP A 192 -14.17 -15.35 8.08
C ASP A 192 -14.85 -13.98 8.17
N ALA A 193 -14.07 -12.90 8.26
CA ALA A 193 -14.56 -11.52 8.35
C ALA A 193 -15.06 -10.96 7.00
N ALA A 194 -14.50 -11.40 5.88
CA ALA A 194 -14.85 -10.90 4.56
C ALA A 194 -16.32 -11.19 4.21
N PRO A 195 -17.05 -10.23 3.60
CA PRO A 195 -18.40 -10.46 3.10
C PRO A 195 -18.39 -11.51 1.97
N PRO A 196 -19.51 -12.14 1.65
CA PRO A 196 -19.60 -13.09 0.55
C PRO A 196 -19.32 -12.44 -0.81
N GLU A 197 -19.60 -11.15 -0.96
CA GLU A 197 -19.37 -10.32 -2.16
C GLU A 197 -19.48 -8.85 -1.79
N THR A 198 -18.76 -7.96 -2.50
CA THR A 198 -18.92 -6.50 -2.38
C THR A 198 -19.74 -5.89 -3.51
N ILE A 199 -19.83 -6.57 -4.65
CA ILE A 199 -20.71 -6.23 -5.77
C ILE A 199 -21.71 -7.38 -5.90
N PRO A 200 -23.03 -7.10 -5.83
CA PRO A 200 -24.06 -8.13 -5.91
C PRO A 200 -23.91 -9.00 -7.16
N SER A 201 -23.97 -10.31 -6.99
CA SER A 201 -23.81 -11.27 -8.10
C SER A 201 -24.82 -11.13 -9.23
N SER A 202 -25.97 -10.48 -8.96
CA SER A 202 -26.93 -10.09 -9.99
C SER A 202 -26.42 -9.00 -10.95
N GLN A 203 -25.35 -8.31 -10.60
CA GLN A 203 -24.70 -7.28 -11.42
C GLN A 203 -23.46 -7.79 -12.18
N TRP A 204 -23.03 -9.02 -11.91
CA TRP A 204 -21.83 -9.57 -12.54
C TRP A 204 -22.03 -9.80 -14.03
N PRO A 205 -21.04 -9.44 -14.87
CA PRO A 205 -21.14 -9.62 -16.32
C PRO A 205 -21.48 -11.05 -16.73
N GLU A 206 -20.92 -12.03 -16.06
CA GLU A 206 -21.18 -13.46 -16.32
C GLU A 206 -22.61 -13.88 -16.03
N ASN A 207 -23.33 -13.18 -15.16
CA ASN A 207 -24.72 -13.48 -14.77
C ASN A 207 -25.75 -12.63 -15.55
N THR A 208 -25.34 -11.50 -16.10
CA THR A 208 -26.24 -10.59 -16.82
C THR A 208 -26.32 -10.84 -18.31
N GLY A 209 -25.54 -11.79 -18.84
CA GLY A 209 -25.44 -12.08 -20.28
C GLY A 209 -24.71 -11.00 -21.07
N ALA A 210 -24.20 -9.96 -20.39
CA ALA A 210 -23.39 -8.91 -20.99
C ALA A 210 -21.94 -9.37 -21.27
N GLY A 211 -21.58 -10.60 -20.84
CA GLY A 211 -20.27 -11.19 -21.06
C GLY A 211 -20.05 -11.52 -22.52
N GLY A 212 -19.62 -10.54 -23.31
CA GLY A 212 -19.04 -10.79 -24.63
C GLY A 212 -17.86 -11.73 -24.48
N HIS A 213 -17.74 -12.70 -25.39
CA HIS A 213 -16.64 -13.66 -25.48
C HIS A 213 -15.30 -12.91 -25.47
N GLY A 214 -14.71 -12.73 -24.28
CA GLY A 214 -13.34 -12.25 -24.15
C GLY A 214 -12.43 -13.28 -24.80
N LEU A 215 -11.75 -12.87 -25.87
CA LEU A 215 -10.68 -13.65 -26.47
C LEU A 215 -9.70 -13.98 -25.36
N ALA A 216 -9.41 -15.28 -25.18
CA ALA A 216 -8.38 -15.74 -24.26
C ALA A 216 -7.04 -15.10 -24.66
N TYR A 217 -6.68 -14.03 -23.95
CA TYR A 217 -5.39 -13.39 -24.07
C TYR A 217 -4.43 -14.21 -23.20
N SER A 218 -3.58 -15.00 -23.84
CA SER A 218 -2.44 -15.61 -23.16
C SER A 218 -1.41 -14.52 -22.88
N VAL A 219 -1.58 -13.78 -21.81
CA VAL A 219 -0.62 -12.76 -21.40
C VAL A 219 0.38 -13.39 -20.45
N GLY A 220 1.62 -13.41 -20.88
CA GLY A 220 2.71 -13.83 -20.04
C GLY A 220 3.07 -12.77 -19.00
N TYR A 221 3.36 -13.26 -17.80
CA TYR A 221 4.12 -12.60 -16.75
C TYR A 221 3.41 -11.57 -15.88
N PHE A 222 2.96 -12.03 -14.76
CA PHE A 222 2.46 -11.22 -13.63
C PHE A 222 3.49 -11.08 -12.53
N LEU A 223 3.48 -9.94 -11.86
CA LEU A 223 4.20 -9.65 -10.63
C LEU A 223 3.52 -8.55 -9.84
N PRO A 224 2.93 -8.80 -8.70
CA PRO A 224 2.85 -7.76 -7.70
C PRO A 224 3.55 -8.00 -6.36
N PRO A 225 3.64 -9.19 -5.75
CA PRO A 225 4.14 -9.25 -4.37
C PRO A 225 5.63 -9.01 -4.21
N VAL A 226 6.44 -9.28 -5.23
CA VAL A 226 7.90 -9.34 -5.12
C VAL A 226 8.60 -7.99 -5.03
N LEU A 227 8.09 -6.98 -5.70
CA LEU A 227 8.63 -5.62 -5.58
C LEU A 227 8.28 -4.96 -4.25
N ILE A 228 7.16 -5.35 -3.67
CA ILE A 228 6.77 -4.98 -2.31
C ILE A 228 7.87 -5.33 -1.33
N VAL A 229 8.43 -6.54 -1.44
CA VAL A 229 9.54 -7.00 -0.60
C VAL A 229 10.76 -6.10 -0.77
N ALA A 230 11.15 -5.75 -1.99
CA ALA A 230 12.33 -4.91 -2.23
C ALA A 230 12.16 -3.49 -1.68
N VAL A 231 11.00 -2.88 -1.84
CA VAL A 231 10.73 -1.52 -1.33
C VAL A 231 10.63 -1.50 0.19
N ILE A 232 9.98 -2.49 0.79
CA ILE A 232 9.86 -2.59 2.24
C ILE A 232 11.19 -2.98 2.87
N VAL A 233 11.97 -3.87 2.26
CA VAL A 233 13.33 -4.21 2.69
C VAL A 233 14.25 -3.00 2.62
N LEU A 234 14.21 -2.22 1.55
CA LEU A 234 14.96 -0.98 1.44
C LEU A 234 14.53 0.04 2.50
N PHE A 235 13.23 0.11 2.81
CA PHE A 235 12.72 0.98 3.87
C PHE A 235 13.18 0.49 5.26
N PHE A 236 13.07 -0.82 5.54
CA PHE A 236 13.57 -1.42 6.79
C PHE A 236 15.09 -1.39 6.89
N ALA A 237 15.82 -1.71 5.84
CA ALA A 237 17.27 -1.60 5.81
C ALA A 237 17.72 -0.15 6.03
N ARG A 238 16.99 0.82 5.49
CA ARG A 238 17.24 2.24 5.70
C ARG A 238 16.82 2.72 7.08
N ALA A 239 15.70 2.21 7.63
CA ALA A 239 15.26 2.47 9.00
C ALA A 239 16.19 1.82 10.03
N MET A 240 16.65 0.59 9.77
CA MET A 240 17.64 -0.09 10.62
C MET A 240 19.03 0.51 10.49
N ARG A 241 19.50 0.91 9.29
CA ARG A 241 20.77 1.63 9.13
C ARG A 241 20.78 2.99 9.83
N ARG A 242 19.64 3.66 9.93
CA ARG A 242 19.52 4.88 10.75
C ARG A 242 19.56 4.59 12.24
N ARG A 243 19.27 3.34 12.68
CA ARG A 243 19.34 2.91 14.08
C ARG A 243 20.68 2.25 14.46
N SER A 244 21.43 1.70 13.50
CA SER A 244 22.71 1.02 13.77
C SER A 244 23.90 1.98 13.94
N VAL A 245 23.69 3.29 13.91
CA VAL A 245 24.69 4.31 14.33
C VAL A 245 24.47 4.76 15.77
N ALA A 246 23.42 4.28 16.45
CA ALA A 246 23.22 4.48 17.88
C ALA A 246 23.63 3.19 18.61
N THR A 247 24.80 3.19 19.22
CA THR A 247 25.20 2.28 20.31
C THR A 247 24.03 2.15 21.28
N PRO A 248 23.66 0.94 21.76
CA PRO A 248 22.59 0.82 22.75
C PRO A 248 23.04 1.42 24.08
N ALA A 249 22.90 2.72 24.21
CA ALA A 249 22.80 3.33 25.52
C ALA A 249 21.41 2.98 26.03
N MET A 250 21.34 2.42 27.24
CA MET A 250 20.10 2.12 27.95
C MET A 250 19.11 3.27 27.74
N ALA A 251 17.92 2.95 27.24
CA ALA A 251 16.84 3.93 27.10
C ALA A 251 16.42 4.40 28.49
N VAL A 252 16.95 5.51 28.92
CA VAL A 252 16.41 6.27 30.04
C VAL A 252 15.20 7.03 29.51
N PRO A 253 14.00 6.90 30.11
CA PRO A 253 12.83 7.64 29.66
C PRO A 253 13.12 9.15 29.71
N GLY A 254 13.01 9.84 28.56
CA GLY A 254 13.18 11.30 28.48
C GLY A 254 14.24 11.84 27.50
N MET A 255 14.92 10.99 26.69
CA MET A 255 15.87 11.48 25.68
C MET A 255 15.17 11.88 24.38
N THR A 256 15.44 13.11 23.93
CA THR A 256 15.01 13.66 22.63
C THR A 256 16.00 13.32 21.51
N PRO A 257 15.58 13.31 20.22
CA PRO A 257 16.49 13.24 19.07
C PRO A 257 17.42 14.47 19.05
N GLY A 258 18.67 14.28 19.48
CA GLY A 258 19.65 15.36 19.64
C GLY A 258 20.45 15.22 20.93
N GLY A 259 20.14 14.21 21.78
CA GLY A 259 20.97 13.84 22.92
C GLY A 259 20.74 14.66 24.20
N VAL A 260 19.75 15.56 24.24
CA VAL A 260 19.45 16.34 25.44
C VAL A 260 18.36 15.65 26.26
N GLN A 261 18.66 15.28 27.50
CA GLN A 261 17.69 14.75 28.43
C GLN A 261 16.95 15.90 29.11
N LEU A 262 15.62 15.95 28.96
CA LEU A 262 14.75 16.92 29.66
C LEU A 262 14.06 16.25 30.86
N SER A 263 13.77 17.07 31.88
CA SER A 263 12.91 16.68 32.99
C SER A 263 11.47 16.41 32.52
N PRO A 264 10.66 15.64 33.26
CA PRO A 264 9.29 15.29 32.86
C PRO A 264 8.38 16.50 32.63
N ASP A 265 8.62 17.60 33.34
CA ASP A 265 7.93 18.89 33.20
C ASP A 265 8.54 19.78 32.09
N GLY A 266 9.71 19.35 31.54
CA GLY A 266 10.42 20.05 30.47
C GLY A 266 11.15 21.31 30.90
N ASN A 267 11.18 21.65 32.18
CA ASN A 267 11.77 22.92 32.67
C ASN A 267 13.29 22.84 32.86
N TYR A 268 13.85 21.65 32.93
CA TYR A 268 15.27 21.41 33.14
C TYR A 268 15.83 20.46 32.10
N TRP A 269 17.12 20.64 31.75
CA TRP A 269 17.88 19.70 30.93
C TRP A 269 19.11 19.17 31.67
N TRP A 270 19.50 17.93 31.39
CA TRP A 270 20.61 17.26 32.06
C TRP A 270 21.93 17.51 31.31
N ASP A 271 22.94 18.09 31.98
CA ASP A 271 24.26 18.38 31.40
C ASP A 271 25.26 17.24 31.52
N GLY A 272 24.88 16.13 32.13
CA GLY A 272 25.73 15.00 32.47
C GLY A 272 26.11 14.93 33.94
N GLN A 273 25.92 16.04 34.71
CA GLN A 273 26.27 16.14 36.13
C GLN A 273 25.14 16.77 36.96
N ALA A 274 24.39 17.72 36.39
CA ALA A 274 23.33 18.42 37.10
C ALA A 274 22.16 18.78 36.15
N TRP A 275 20.98 19.02 36.74
CA TRP A 275 19.84 19.57 36.03
C TRP A 275 20.01 21.10 35.88
N ARG A 276 19.99 21.59 34.60
CA ARG A 276 20.10 22.99 34.22
C ARG A 276 18.75 23.57 33.84
N ASP A 277 18.50 24.77 34.21
CA ASP A 277 17.25 25.46 33.89
C ASP A 277 17.19 25.80 32.38
N ALA A 278 16.21 25.22 31.69
CA ALA A 278 16.00 25.37 30.24
C ALA A 278 15.55 26.80 29.84
N ALA A 279 15.10 27.61 30.79
CA ALA A 279 14.78 29.02 30.57
C ALA A 279 16.01 29.94 30.69
N GLN A 280 17.08 29.47 31.33
CA GLN A 280 18.31 30.27 31.55
C GLN A 280 19.46 29.83 30.65
N GLU A 281 19.52 28.53 30.28
CA GLU A 281 20.63 28.01 29.49
C GLU A 281 20.10 27.10 28.37
N VAL A 282 20.61 27.27 27.14
CA VAL A 282 20.33 26.39 26.01
C VAL A 282 21.30 25.20 26.03
N PRO A 283 20.81 23.95 25.90
CA PRO A 283 21.67 22.77 25.85
C PRO A 283 22.73 22.90 24.75
N PRO A 284 23.99 22.52 24.99
CA PRO A 284 25.02 22.43 23.96
C PRO A 284 24.59 21.48 22.84
N GLY A 285 24.62 21.95 21.59
CA GLY A 285 24.20 21.15 20.41
C GLY A 285 22.70 21.13 20.14
N ALA A 286 21.87 21.86 20.89
CA ALA A 286 20.46 22.02 20.55
C ALA A 286 20.31 22.80 19.23
N GLN A 287 19.41 22.32 18.37
CA GLN A 287 19.10 22.99 17.12
C GLN A 287 18.51 24.39 17.40
N ARG A 288 19.05 25.41 16.75
CA ARG A 288 18.56 26.80 16.87
C ARG A 288 17.81 27.23 15.60
N SER A 289 16.83 28.11 15.76
CA SER A 289 16.19 28.81 14.64
C SER A 289 17.20 29.68 13.89
N SER A 290 16.90 30.02 12.64
CA SER A 290 17.79 30.81 11.78
C SER A 290 18.13 32.18 12.32
N ASP A 291 17.26 32.75 13.15
CA ASP A 291 17.43 34.04 13.85
C ASP A 291 18.09 33.89 15.23
N GLY A 292 18.33 32.65 15.69
CA GLY A 292 18.89 32.35 16.99
C GLY A 292 17.96 32.59 18.18
N ALA A 293 16.74 33.07 17.94
CA ALA A 293 15.79 33.43 18.98
C ALA A 293 15.13 32.24 19.69
N PHE A 294 15.15 31.06 19.04
CA PHE A 294 14.54 29.85 19.57
C PHE A 294 15.50 28.67 19.46
N TRP A 295 15.29 27.68 20.31
CA TRP A 295 15.94 26.37 20.26
C TRP A 295 14.92 25.24 20.31
N TRP A 296 15.23 24.10 19.68
CA TRP A 296 14.34 22.95 19.57
C TRP A 296 14.56 21.99 20.73
N ASP A 297 13.53 21.74 21.52
CA ASP A 297 13.58 20.85 22.69
C ASP A 297 13.28 19.38 22.36
N GLY A 298 13.07 19.05 21.08
CA GLY A 298 12.65 17.73 20.61
C GLY A 298 11.14 17.61 20.40
N ARG A 299 10.35 18.60 20.83
CA ARG A 299 8.88 18.66 20.68
C ARG A 299 8.37 20.01 20.21
N THR A 300 8.94 21.09 20.74
CA THR A 300 8.53 22.46 20.46
C THR A 300 9.73 23.41 20.36
N TRP A 301 9.55 24.54 19.68
CA TRP A 301 10.51 25.63 19.68
C TRP A 301 10.36 26.45 20.97
N ARG A 302 11.43 26.55 21.76
CA ARG A 302 11.50 27.31 23.01
C ARG A 302 12.28 28.60 22.81
N PRO A 303 11.90 29.72 23.44
CA PRO A 303 12.71 30.95 23.42
C PRO A 303 14.12 30.69 23.96
N ALA A 304 15.13 31.15 23.25
CA ALA A 304 16.50 31.10 23.74
C ALA A 304 16.71 32.28 24.72
N PRO A 305 17.38 32.06 25.88
CA PRO A 305 17.71 33.15 26.81
C PRO A 305 18.52 34.22 26.08
N GLN A 306 18.12 35.44 26.23
CA GLN A 306 18.89 36.56 25.71
C GLN A 306 20.09 36.83 26.62
N VAL A 307 21.29 36.71 26.08
CA VAL A 307 22.51 37.13 26.79
C VAL A 307 22.44 38.67 26.91
N PRO A 308 22.50 39.24 28.12
CA PRO A 308 22.55 40.70 28.27
C PRO A 308 23.75 41.25 27.48
N GLN A 309 23.48 42.13 26.52
CA GLN A 309 24.57 42.84 25.83
C GLN A 309 25.27 43.74 26.81
N PRO A 310 26.61 43.76 26.87
CA PRO A 310 27.33 44.75 27.66
C PRO A 310 26.98 46.15 27.15
N PRO A 311 26.86 47.15 28.04
CA PRO A 311 26.55 48.51 27.64
C PRO A 311 27.61 49.00 26.64
N THR A 312 27.15 49.46 25.48
CA THR A 312 28.00 50.13 24.49
C THR A 312 28.52 51.43 25.12
N SER A 313 29.82 51.50 25.38
CA SER A 313 30.55 52.68 25.85
C SER A 313 30.74 53.65 24.69
#